data_d3278c3cf2df3a6cfc6f416f1457f091
#
_entry.id   d3278c3cf2df3a6cfc6f416f1457f091
#
_cell.length_a   1.000
_cell.length_b   1.000
_cell.length_c   1.000
_cell.angle_alpha   90.00
_cell.angle_beta   90.00
_cell.angle_gamma   90.00
#
_symmetry.space_group_name_H-M   'P 1'
#
loop_
_entity.id
_entity.type
_entity.pdbx_description
1 polymer ?
#
loop_
_entity_poly.entity_id
_entity_poly.type
_entity_poly.pdbx_seq_one_letter_code
_entity_poly.pdbx_strand_id
1 'polypeptide(L)'
;MLKIFICDDEKPILRHITEQVKKQILINEYDMEVECSCESPVVLLETLRKIRERGNIYLLDVELKHPEYDGFLLGKEIRNTDPQGIIIYITSFRNLAFKTFQYHIEAFDYIVKDADKTDRSVAECLKAVTERLREESSDNSACYTFRSGDVIHHIPLDDILYFETSSRSHFVILRGKKQWIEFMGNLSDIADELGERFLKIHRSYVVAIDKIENINLKAGTVTVGGHECPVSRKVKSELLRRLEQ
;
A
#
# COMPACT_ATOMS: atom_id res chain seq x y z
N MET A 1 6.20 -10.62 4.34
CA MET A 1 6.46 -10.45 5.78
C MET A 1 6.94 -9.02 6.01
N LEU A 2 6.20 -8.25 6.82
CA LEU A 2 6.51 -6.86 7.16
C LEU A 2 7.67 -6.77 8.11
N LYS A 3 8.59 -5.81 7.87
CA LYS A 3 9.73 -5.58 8.74
C LYS A 3 9.40 -4.52 9.79
N ILE A 4 9.82 -4.74 11.02
CA ILE A 4 9.67 -3.80 12.13
C ILE A 4 11.04 -3.28 12.54
N PHE A 5 11.16 -1.96 12.61
CA PHE A 5 12.34 -1.25 13.06
C PHE A 5 12.02 -0.55 14.37
N ILE A 6 12.89 -0.70 15.38
CA ILE A 6 12.72 -0.11 16.71
C ILE A 6 13.97 0.71 17.04
N CYS A 7 13.79 1.98 17.41
CA CYS A 7 14.89 2.85 17.83
C CYS A 7 14.54 3.58 19.12
N ASP A 8 15.34 3.37 20.14
CA ASP A 8 15.23 3.99 21.48
C ASP A 8 16.60 4.00 22.13
N ASP A 9 17.09 5.15 22.58
CA ASP A 9 18.43 5.28 23.17
C ASP A 9 18.55 4.68 24.58
N GLU A 10 17.40 4.40 25.23
CA GLU A 10 17.34 3.76 26.51
C GLU A 10 17.28 2.23 26.40
N LYS A 11 18.42 1.57 26.51
CA LYS A 11 18.56 0.12 26.35
C LYS A 11 17.55 -0.76 27.11
N PRO A 12 17.17 -0.46 28.38
CA PRO A 12 16.14 -1.24 29.08
C PRO A 12 14.76 -1.11 28.42
N ILE A 13 14.41 0.09 27.95
CA ILE A 13 13.13 0.39 27.28
C ILE A 13 13.12 -0.26 25.91
N LEU A 14 14.18 -0.08 25.12
CA LEU A 14 14.36 -0.73 23.82
C LEU A 14 14.15 -2.24 23.90
N ARG A 15 14.81 -2.88 24.88
CA ARG A 15 14.68 -4.32 25.09
C ARG A 15 13.23 -4.70 25.45
N HIS A 16 12.60 -3.97 26.38
CA HIS A 16 11.24 -4.23 26.80
C HIS A 16 10.24 -4.11 25.62
N ILE A 17 10.30 -3.01 24.85
CA ILE A 17 9.44 -2.81 23.68
C ILE A 17 9.67 -3.92 22.65
N THR A 18 10.93 -4.28 22.38
CA THR A 18 11.27 -5.34 21.44
C THR A 18 10.70 -6.70 21.86
N GLU A 19 10.79 -7.05 23.14
CA GLU A 19 10.20 -8.28 23.69
C GLU A 19 8.67 -8.27 23.58
N GLN A 20 8.02 -7.14 23.88
CA GLN A 20 6.56 -7.01 23.75
C GLN A 20 6.10 -7.12 22.29
N VAL A 21 6.77 -6.46 21.35
CA VAL A 21 6.48 -6.57 19.92
C VAL A 21 6.60 -8.04 19.44
N LYS A 22 7.71 -8.71 19.76
CA LYS A 22 7.91 -10.13 19.42
C LYS A 22 6.84 -11.03 20.01
N LYS A 23 6.44 -10.77 21.27
CA LYS A 23 5.36 -11.49 21.94
C LYS A 23 4.01 -11.32 21.22
N GLN A 24 3.67 -10.08 20.81
CA GLN A 24 2.44 -9.81 20.08
C GLN A 24 2.42 -10.47 18.69
N ILE A 25 3.55 -10.44 17.99
CA ILE A 25 3.71 -11.13 16.70
C ILE A 25 3.41 -12.63 16.86
N LEU A 26 3.99 -13.27 17.88
CA LEU A 26 3.83 -14.70 18.12
C LEU A 26 2.39 -15.06 18.54
N ILE A 27 1.79 -14.30 19.48
CA ILE A 27 0.44 -14.61 20.02
C ILE A 27 -0.63 -14.44 18.93
N ASN A 28 -0.51 -13.42 18.07
CA ASN A 28 -1.53 -13.09 17.07
C ASN A 28 -1.18 -13.62 15.67
N GLU A 29 -0.08 -14.37 15.53
CA GLU A 29 0.39 -14.93 14.25
C GLU A 29 0.50 -13.87 13.14
N TYR A 30 1.00 -12.67 13.49
CA TYR A 30 1.18 -11.60 12.51
C TYR A 30 2.31 -11.94 11.53
N ASP A 31 2.10 -11.69 10.23
CA ASP A 31 3.14 -11.82 9.18
C ASP A 31 4.15 -10.65 9.26
N MET A 32 4.82 -10.55 10.40
CA MET A 32 5.75 -9.49 10.76
C MET A 32 7.00 -10.05 11.41
N GLU A 33 8.14 -9.34 11.29
CA GLU A 33 9.37 -9.66 12.03
C GLU A 33 10.11 -8.40 12.46
N VAL A 34 10.82 -8.47 13.57
CA VAL A 34 11.72 -7.39 14.02
C VAL A 34 13.03 -7.52 13.28
N GLU A 35 13.24 -6.66 12.30
CA GLU A 35 14.44 -6.59 11.47
C GLU A 35 15.59 -5.86 12.19
N CYS A 36 15.27 -4.75 12.87
CA CYS A 36 16.26 -3.93 13.55
C CYS A 36 15.70 -3.44 14.89
N SER A 37 16.49 -3.59 15.95
CA SER A 37 16.24 -2.99 17.26
C SER A 37 17.56 -2.39 17.73
N CYS A 38 17.65 -1.05 17.78
CA CYS A 38 18.91 -0.36 17.98
C CYS A 38 18.79 0.93 18.80
N GLU A 39 19.90 1.31 19.47
CA GLU A 39 19.99 2.53 20.26
C GLU A 39 20.36 3.75 19.40
N SER A 40 20.82 3.53 18.16
CA SER A 40 21.31 4.58 17.28
C SER A 40 20.46 4.76 16.02
N PRO A 41 19.98 5.99 15.73
CA PRO A 41 19.28 6.29 14.50
C PRO A 41 20.09 6.01 13.22
N VAL A 42 21.42 6.15 13.29
CA VAL A 42 22.31 5.86 12.16
C VAL A 42 22.27 4.38 11.80
N VAL A 43 22.32 3.49 12.79
CA VAL A 43 22.24 2.04 12.58
C VAL A 43 20.89 1.65 11.92
N LEU A 44 19.78 2.26 12.37
CA LEU A 44 18.48 2.04 11.76
C LEU A 44 18.50 2.45 10.28
N LEU A 45 18.96 3.66 9.97
CA LEU A 45 19.01 4.19 8.60
C LEU A 45 19.93 3.36 7.69
N GLU A 46 21.07 2.90 8.19
CA GLU A 46 21.97 2.01 7.44
C GLU A 46 21.31 0.66 7.14
N THR A 47 20.57 0.10 8.10
CA THR A 47 19.84 -1.15 7.91
C THR A 47 18.71 -0.96 6.90
N LEU A 48 17.93 0.13 7.01
CA LEU A 48 16.85 0.45 6.09
C LEU A 48 17.34 0.61 4.63
N ARG A 49 18.52 1.21 4.42
CA ARG A 49 19.09 1.37 3.06
C ARG A 49 19.45 0.05 2.39
N LYS A 50 19.68 -1.02 3.15
CA LYS A 50 20.00 -2.36 2.63
C LYS A 50 18.75 -3.16 2.23
N ILE A 51 17.59 -2.76 2.69
CA ILE A 51 16.32 -3.45 2.49
C ILE A 51 15.60 -2.84 1.29
N ARG A 52 15.05 -3.69 0.43
CA ARG A 52 14.30 -3.28 -0.78
C ARG A 52 12.80 -3.11 -0.53
N GLU A 53 12.28 -3.86 0.42
CA GLU A 53 10.88 -3.83 0.83
C GLU A 53 10.52 -2.46 1.37
N ARG A 54 9.30 -2.00 1.08
CA ARG A 54 8.75 -0.72 1.52
C ARG A 54 7.44 -0.94 2.27
N GLY A 55 6.96 0.10 2.95
CA GLY A 55 5.78 -0.01 3.79
C GLY A 55 6.05 -0.68 5.14
N ASN A 56 7.30 -0.58 5.63
CA ASN A 56 7.71 -1.18 6.90
C ASN A 56 7.15 -0.41 8.12
N ILE A 57 7.25 -1.01 9.30
CA ILE A 57 6.78 -0.43 10.57
C ILE A 57 7.96 0.11 11.36
N TYR A 58 7.84 1.33 11.88
CA TYR A 58 8.87 2.03 12.63
C TYR A 58 8.33 2.46 14.00
N LEU A 59 8.93 1.93 15.06
CA LEU A 59 8.66 2.29 16.45
C LEU A 59 9.83 3.15 16.94
N LEU A 60 9.59 4.44 17.14
CA LEU A 60 10.65 5.42 17.36
C LEU A 60 10.45 6.16 18.68
N ASP A 61 11.50 6.28 19.49
CA ASP A 61 11.49 7.32 20.52
C ASP A 61 11.68 8.71 19.90
N VAL A 62 11.06 9.70 20.50
CA VAL A 62 11.21 11.11 20.11
C VAL A 62 12.55 11.68 20.61
N GLU A 63 12.93 11.37 21.84
CA GLU A 63 14.20 11.84 22.41
C GLU A 63 15.31 10.80 22.25
N LEU A 64 16.02 10.90 21.14
CA LEU A 64 17.23 10.13 20.92
C LEU A 64 18.44 11.00 21.34
N LYS A 65 19.27 10.51 22.26
CA LYS A 65 20.51 11.21 22.69
C LYS A 65 21.56 11.15 21.60
N HIS A 66 21.26 11.74 20.43
CA HIS A 66 22.13 11.77 19.27
C HIS A 66 22.36 13.22 18.81
N PRO A 67 23.59 13.63 18.43
CA PRO A 67 23.91 15.03 18.11
C PRO A 67 23.18 15.57 16.88
N GLU A 68 22.83 14.72 15.93
CA GLU A 68 22.24 15.12 14.64
C GLU A 68 20.76 14.68 14.46
N TYR A 69 20.28 13.74 15.28
CA TYR A 69 18.94 13.16 15.11
C TYR A 69 18.17 13.17 16.42
N ASP A 70 17.00 13.76 16.39
CA ASP A 70 15.89 13.40 17.25
C ASP A 70 14.95 12.43 16.52
N GLY A 71 13.92 11.92 17.19
CA GLY A 71 12.97 10.98 16.57
C GLY A 71 12.18 11.59 15.42
N PHE A 72 11.95 12.92 15.41
CA PHE A 72 11.24 13.57 14.30
C PHE A 72 12.12 13.69 13.07
N LEU A 73 13.38 14.07 13.21
CA LEU A 73 14.34 14.10 12.10
C LEU A 73 14.57 12.69 11.54
N LEU A 74 14.66 11.68 12.43
CA LEU A 74 14.72 10.27 12.01
C LEU A 74 13.47 9.88 11.22
N GLY A 75 12.28 10.23 11.69
CA GLY A 75 11.02 9.98 10.98
C GLY A 75 10.96 10.62 9.60
N LYS A 76 11.49 11.84 9.47
CA LYS A 76 11.60 12.54 8.17
C LYS A 76 12.52 11.80 7.20
N GLU A 77 13.70 11.33 7.66
CA GLU A 77 14.62 10.53 6.82
C GLU A 77 14.02 9.19 6.43
N ILE A 78 13.27 8.55 7.34
CA ILE A 78 12.52 7.33 7.03
C ILE A 78 11.49 7.63 5.95
N ARG A 79 10.71 8.71 6.06
CA ARG A 79 9.68 9.09 5.07
C ARG A 79 10.28 9.33 3.68
N ASN A 80 11.49 9.89 3.60
CA ASN A 80 12.22 10.06 2.34
C ASN A 80 12.65 8.72 1.72
N THR A 81 12.97 7.72 2.55
CA THR A 81 13.46 6.41 2.10
C THR A 81 12.34 5.40 1.90
N ASP A 82 11.33 5.41 2.77
CA ASP A 82 10.14 4.56 2.76
C ASP A 82 8.88 5.44 2.90
N PRO A 83 8.38 6.02 1.79
CA PRO A 83 7.22 6.91 1.81
C PRO A 83 5.94 6.26 2.34
N GLN A 84 5.80 4.95 2.21
CA GLN A 84 4.64 4.19 2.69
C GLN A 84 4.84 3.60 4.09
N GLY A 85 6.00 3.83 4.71
CA GLY A 85 6.33 3.32 6.04
C GLY A 85 5.33 3.79 7.11
N ILE A 86 5.00 2.91 8.03
CA ILE A 86 4.08 3.18 9.14
C ILE A 86 4.91 3.63 10.34
N ILE A 87 4.88 4.92 10.68
CA ILE A 87 5.67 5.50 11.76
C ILE A 87 4.82 5.63 13.01
N ILE A 88 5.30 5.08 14.12
CA ILE A 88 4.68 5.10 15.44
C ILE A 88 5.71 5.67 16.42
N TYR A 89 5.36 6.72 17.14
CA TYR A 89 6.21 7.26 18.19
C TYR A 89 5.87 6.64 19.54
N ILE A 90 6.91 6.21 20.29
CA ILE A 90 6.78 5.69 21.64
C ILE A 90 7.72 6.50 22.52
N THR A 91 7.20 7.45 23.31
CA THR A 91 8.01 8.43 24.02
C THR A 91 7.44 8.80 25.39
N SER A 92 8.29 9.30 26.29
CA SER A 92 7.86 9.83 27.59
C SER A 92 7.16 11.19 27.51
N PHE A 93 7.21 11.88 26.36
CA PHE A 93 6.69 13.24 26.20
C PHE A 93 5.25 13.25 25.70
N ARG A 94 4.32 13.73 26.54
CA ARG A 94 2.88 13.82 26.22
C ARG A 94 2.54 14.94 25.22
N ASN A 95 3.32 16.01 25.19
CA ASN A 95 2.93 17.26 24.53
C ASN A 95 3.61 17.50 23.19
N LEU A 96 4.29 16.50 22.61
CA LEU A 96 5.04 16.67 21.38
C LEU A 96 4.36 16.09 20.13
N ALA A 97 3.19 15.45 20.28
CA ALA A 97 2.45 14.87 19.17
C ALA A 97 2.16 15.88 18.04
N PHE A 98 1.92 17.17 18.39
CA PHE A 98 1.68 18.20 17.37
C PHE A 98 2.90 18.48 16.47
N LYS A 99 4.11 18.13 16.90
CA LYS A 99 5.32 18.29 16.09
C LYS A 99 5.32 17.38 14.86
N THR A 100 4.62 16.24 14.91
CA THR A 100 4.49 15.35 13.74
C THR A 100 3.88 16.09 12.55
N PHE A 101 2.93 16.99 12.79
CA PHE A 101 2.34 17.86 11.77
C PHE A 101 3.35 18.90 11.25
N GLN A 102 4.19 19.49 12.10
CA GLN A 102 5.18 20.48 11.70
C GLN A 102 6.27 19.87 10.80
N TYR A 103 6.62 18.61 11.03
CA TYR A 103 7.62 17.89 10.23
C TYR A 103 7.04 17.14 9.03
N HIS A 104 5.70 17.18 8.82
CA HIS A 104 4.98 16.48 7.75
C HIS A 104 5.30 14.96 7.72
N ILE A 105 5.36 14.32 8.91
CA ILE A 105 5.78 12.92 9.02
C ILE A 105 4.63 11.94 8.80
N GLU A 106 3.38 12.37 9.01
CA GLU A 106 2.20 11.48 8.95
C GLU A 106 2.36 10.26 9.86
N ALA A 107 2.58 10.50 11.16
CA ALA A 107 2.66 9.42 12.13
C ALA A 107 1.32 8.67 12.24
N PHE A 108 1.38 7.35 12.27
CA PHE A 108 0.21 6.50 12.45
C PHE A 108 -0.33 6.59 13.87
N ASP A 109 0.56 6.59 14.86
CA ASP A 109 0.19 6.67 16.28
C ASP A 109 1.28 7.35 17.11
N TYR A 110 0.90 7.77 18.32
CA TYR A 110 1.77 8.41 19.29
C TYR A 110 1.49 7.83 20.67
N ILE A 111 2.34 6.91 21.13
CA ILE A 111 2.20 6.19 22.39
C ILE A 111 3.05 6.87 23.46
N VAL A 112 2.42 7.26 24.57
CA VAL A 112 3.15 7.79 25.71
C VAL A 112 3.65 6.62 26.58
N LYS A 113 4.96 6.58 26.87
CA LYS A 113 5.58 5.59 27.77
C LYS A 113 4.97 5.73 29.17
N ASP A 114 4.29 4.69 29.62
CA ASP A 114 3.65 4.57 30.92
C ASP A 114 3.83 3.12 31.40
N ALA A 115 4.35 2.93 32.61
CA ALA A 115 4.73 1.61 33.11
C ALA A 115 3.58 0.57 33.03
N ASP A 116 2.33 1.02 33.21
CA ASP A 116 1.17 0.13 33.26
C ASP A 116 0.41 0.03 31.92
N LYS A 117 0.66 0.93 30.96
CA LYS A 117 -0.16 1.07 29.75
C LYS A 117 0.58 0.83 28.44
N THR A 118 1.91 1.03 28.41
CA THR A 118 2.69 0.95 27.17
C THR A 118 2.51 -0.38 26.45
N ASP A 119 2.54 -1.49 27.17
CA ASP A 119 2.40 -2.83 26.58
C ASP A 119 1.05 -3.01 25.88
N ARG A 120 -0.01 -2.53 26.53
CA ARG A 120 -1.36 -2.56 25.97
C ARG A 120 -1.48 -1.66 24.75
N SER A 121 -0.94 -0.44 24.82
CA SER A 121 -0.97 0.50 23.69
C SER A 121 -0.19 -0.02 22.49
N VAL A 122 0.97 -0.65 22.70
CA VAL A 122 1.74 -1.31 21.62
C VAL A 122 0.94 -2.45 20.99
N ALA A 123 0.26 -3.28 21.80
CA ALA A 123 -0.57 -4.37 21.29
C ALA A 123 -1.77 -3.86 20.46
N GLU A 124 -2.48 -2.83 20.98
CA GLU A 124 -3.60 -2.19 20.28
C GLU A 124 -3.15 -1.52 18.98
N CYS A 125 -1.99 -0.85 18.99
CA CYS A 125 -1.42 -0.22 17.81
C CYS A 125 -1.03 -1.24 16.72
N LEU A 126 -0.34 -2.34 17.07
CA LEU A 126 -0.01 -3.41 16.11
C LEU A 126 -1.26 -4.06 15.51
N LYS A 127 -2.31 -4.23 16.32
CA LYS A 127 -3.61 -4.70 15.83
C LYS A 127 -4.21 -3.73 14.81
N ALA A 128 -4.26 -2.42 15.13
CA ALA A 128 -4.78 -1.40 14.24
C ALA A 128 -3.99 -1.31 12.93
N VAL A 129 -2.66 -1.41 12.98
CA VAL A 129 -1.80 -1.51 11.79
C VAL A 129 -2.19 -2.72 10.94
N THR A 130 -2.37 -3.89 11.56
CA THR A 130 -2.74 -5.12 10.84
C THR A 130 -4.12 -5.00 10.18
N GLU A 131 -5.09 -4.41 10.89
CA GLU A 131 -6.45 -4.16 10.36
C GLU A 131 -6.41 -3.20 9.17
N ARG A 132 -5.70 -2.08 9.28
CA ARG A 132 -5.50 -1.14 8.18
C ARG A 132 -4.87 -1.80 6.95
N LEU A 133 -3.80 -2.57 7.13
CA LEU A 133 -3.14 -3.27 6.03
C LEU A 133 -4.02 -4.35 5.39
N ARG A 134 -4.91 -4.98 6.16
CA ARG A 134 -5.92 -5.91 5.62
C ARG A 134 -6.98 -5.18 4.81
N GLU A 135 -7.44 -4.02 5.27
CA GLU A 135 -8.39 -3.18 4.55
C GLU A 135 -7.77 -2.67 3.25
N GLU A 136 -6.56 -2.13 3.28
CA GLU A 136 -5.81 -1.71 2.09
C GLU A 136 -5.53 -2.90 1.13
N SER A 137 -5.28 -4.10 1.66
CA SER A 137 -5.14 -5.32 0.87
C SER A 137 -6.47 -5.84 0.34
N SER A 138 -7.58 -5.66 1.06
CA SER A 138 -8.91 -6.07 0.61
C SER A 138 -9.46 -5.12 -0.47
N ASP A 139 -9.15 -3.83 -0.40
CA ASP A 139 -9.39 -2.89 -1.50
C ASP A 139 -8.51 -3.21 -2.73
N ASN A 140 -7.27 -3.68 -2.53
CA ASN A 140 -6.38 -4.16 -3.59
C ASN A 140 -6.66 -5.61 -4.02
N SER A 141 -7.40 -6.41 -3.23
CA SER A 141 -7.78 -7.79 -3.57
C SER A 141 -9.20 -7.91 -4.10
N ALA A 142 -9.85 -6.79 -4.47
CA ALA A 142 -11.08 -6.87 -5.23
C ALA A 142 -10.86 -7.76 -6.47
N CYS A 143 -11.68 -8.78 -6.61
CA CYS A 143 -11.58 -9.74 -7.69
C CYS A 143 -12.78 -9.64 -8.62
N TYR A 144 -12.54 -9.80 -9.90
CA TYR A 144 -13.59 -10.00 -10.86
C TYR A 144 -13.91 -11.49 -11.01
N THR A 145 -15.15 -11.87 -10.74
CA THR A 145 -15.59 -13.27 -10.79
C THR A 145 -16.54 -13.48 -11.96
N PHE A 146 -16.19 -14.39 -12.84
CA PHE A 146 -17.03 -14.70 -14.01
C PHE A 146 -16.94 -16.18 -14.38
N ARG A 147 -17.86 -16.63 -15.23
CA ARG A 147 -17.90 -18.02 -15.71
C ARG A 147 -17.51 -18.10 -17.18
N SER A 148 -16.61 -19.04 -17.51
CA SER A 148 -16.28 -19.41 -18.88
C SER A 148 -16.47 -20.92 -19.06
N GLY A 149 -17.53 -21.31 -19.76
CA GLY A 149 -17.94 -22.72 -19.84
C GLY A 149 -18.34 -23.27 -18.46
N ASP A 150 -17.68 -24.35 -18.03
CA ASP A 150 -17.91 -24.97 -16.73
C ASP A 150 -16.94 -24.48 -15.63
N VAL A 151 -16.07 -23.52 -15.96
CA VAL A 151 -15.07 -22.98 -15.04
C VAL A 151 -15.50 -21.62 -14.51
N ILE A 152 -15.43 -21.47 -13.18
CA ILE A 152 -15.56 -20.17 -12.51
C ILE A 152 -14.14 -19.60 -12.32
N HIS A 153 -13.94 -18.40 -12.86
CA HIS A 153 -12.69 -17.66 -12.71
C HIS A 153 -12.85 -16.59 -11.65
N HIS A 154 -11.84 -16.45 -10.77
CA HIS A 154 -11.75 -15.44 -9.73
C HIS A 154 -10.40 -14.75 -9.88
N ILE A 155 -10.40 -13.59 -10.56
CA ILE A 155 -9.19 -12.89 -11.00
C ILE A 155 -9.02 -11.60 -10.21
N PRO A 156 -7.89 -11.40 -9.51
CA PRO A 156 -7.59 -10.13 -8.86
C PRO A 156 -7.64 -8.98 -9.85
N LEU A 157 -8.30 -7.86 -9.50
CA LEU A 157 -8.41 -6.69 -10.39
C LEU A 157 -7.02 -6.15 -10.77
N ASP A 158 -6.05 -6.25 -9.86
CA ASP A 158 -4.66 -5.85 -10.11
C ASP A 158 -3.96 -6.66 -11.22
N ASP A 159 -4.44 -7.87 -11.50
CA ASP A 159 -3.92 -8.71 -12.58
C ASP A 159 -4.65 -8.48 -13.91
N ILE A 160 -5.71 -7.69 -13.93
CA ILE A 160 -6.48 -7.37 -15.14
C ILE A 160 -5.93 -6.10 -15.77
N LEU A 161 -5.59 -6.17 -17.05
CA LEU A 161 -5.11 -5.03 -17.83
C LEU A 161 -6.25 -4.34 -18.56
N TYR A 162 -7.03 -5.11 -19.32
CA TYR A 162 -8.18 -4.61 -20.05
C TYR A 162 -9.13 -5.74 -20.48
N PHE A 163 -10.33 -5.35 -20.91
CA PHE A 163 -11.28 -6.22 -21.59
C PHE A 163 -11.47 -5.73 -23.01
N GLU A 164 -11.60 -6.65 -23.96
CA GLU A 164 -11.87 -6.36 -25.35
C GLU A 164 -13.04 -7.19 -25.89
N THR A 165 -13.71 -6.70 -26.94
CA THR A 165 -14.72 -7.50 -27.64
C THR A 165 -14.09 -8.67 -28.35
N SER A 166 -14.66 -9.86 -28.24
CA SER A 166 -14.31 -11.02 -29.04
C SER A 166 -14.85 -10.90 -30.47
N SER A 167 -14.28 -11.71 -31.38
CA SER A 167 -14.87 -11.96 -32.69
C SER A 167 -16.21 -12.72 -32.62
N ARG A 168 -16.48 -13.40 -31.51
CA ARG A 168 -17.75 -14.08 -31.24
C ARG A 168 -18.76 -13.11 -30.66
N SER A 169 -19.98 -13.11 -31.20
CA SER A 169 -21.09 -12.28 -30.68
C SER A 169 -21.38 -12.62 -29.22
N HIS A 170 -21.58 -11.59 -28.37
CA HIS A 170 -21.81 -11.69 -26.92
C HIS A 170 -20.65 -12.26 -26.10
N PHE A 171 -19.42 -12.29 -26.66
CA PHE A 171 -18.23 -12.68 -25.93
C PHE A 171 -17.27 -11.50 -25.79
N VAL A 172 -16.58 -11.50 -24.67
CA VAL A 172 -15.48 -10.57 -24.33
C VAL A 172 -14.24 -11.37 -23.96
N ILE A 173 -13.09 -10.75 -24.14
CA ILE A 173 -11.79 -11.31 -23.74
C ILE A 173 -11.26 -10.47 -22.62
N LEU A 174 -11.02 -11.09 -21.46
CA LEU A 174 -10.21 -10.52 -20.38
C LEU A 174 -8.73 -10.69 -20.74
N ARG A 175 -7.96 -9.62 -20.71
CA ARG A 175 -6.50 -9.61 -20.84
C ARG A 175 -5.88 -9.29 -19.47
N GLY A 176 -5.23 -10.26 -18.90
CA GLY A 176 -4.47 -10.14 -17.67
C GLY A 176 -2.97 -10.18 -17.89
N LYS A 177 -2.19 -9.93 -16.82
CA LYS A 177 -0.71 -9.95 -16.86
C LYS A 177 -0.12 -11.27 -17.31
N LYS A 178 -0.77 -12.40 -17.00
CA LYS A 178 -0.25 -13.76 -17.26
C LYS A 178 -1.19 -14.63 -18.08
N GLN A 179 -2.42 -14.17 -18.34
CA GLN A 179 -3.46 -14.98 -18.98
C GLN A 179 -4.42 -14.12 -19.78
N TRP A 180 -5.11 -14.77 -20.69
CA TRP A 180 -6.29 -14.21 -21.35
C TRP A 180 -7.41 -15.25 -21.36
N ILE A 181 -8.67 -14.80 -21.16
CA ILE A 181 -9.81 -15.69 -21.03
C ILE A 181 -10.98 -15.09 -21.80
N GLU A 182 -11.56 -15.88 -22.69
CA GLU A 182 -12.79 -15.53 -23.41
C GLU A 182 -14.01 -16.04 -22.64
N PHE A 183 -15.00 -15.19 -22.43
CA PHE A 183 -16.23 -15.54 -21.72
C PHE A 183 -17.43 -14.75 -22.26
N MET A 184 -18.66 -15.22 -21.97
CA MET A 184 -19.88 -14.53 -22.35
C MET A 184 -20.07 -13.29 -21.48
N GLY A 185 -20.18 -12.11 -22.09
CA GLY A 185 -20.33 -10.86 -21.35
C GLY A 185 -20.51 -9.65 -22.26
N ASN A 186 -20.69 -8.49 -21.61
CA ASN A 186 -20.84 -7.19 -22.26
C ASN A 186 -19.90 -6.17 -21.61
N LEU A 187 -19.16 -5.43 -22.41
CA LEU A 187 -18.20 -4.44 -21.91
C LEU A 187 -18.85 -3.29 -21.11
N SER A 188 -20.13 -2.95 -21.35
CA SER A 188 -20.78 -1.92 -20.55
C SER A 188 -21.09 -2.40 -19.15
N ASP A 189 -21.64 -3.62 -19.04
CA ASP A 189 -21.98 -4.24 -17.77
C ASP A 189 -20.72 -4.45 -16.92
N ILE A 190 -19.62 -4.89 -17.55
CA ILE A 190 -18.29 -5.04 -16.91
C ILE A 190 -17.78 -3.69 -16.39
N ALA A 191 -17.86 -2.63 -17.19
CA ALA A 191 -17.39 -1.31 -16.77
C ALA A 191 -18.20 -0.76 -15.59
N ASP A 192 -19.53 -0.98 -15.59
CA ASP A 192 -20.43 -0.55 -14.52
C ASP A 192 -20.16 -1.34 -13.23
N GLU A 193 -19.90 -2.66 -13.32
CA GLU A 193 -19.57 -3.53 -12.18
C GLU A 193 -18.23 -3.18 -11.56
N LEU A 194 -17.20 -2.91 -12.38
CA LEU A 194 -15.84 -2.64 -11.93
C LEU A 194 -15.60 -1.19 -11.48
N GLY A 195 -16.56 -0.31 -11.71
CA GLY A 195 -16.60 1.05 -11.18
C GLY A 195 -15.42 1.93 -11.61
N GLU A 196 -14.90 2.72 -10.67
CA GLU A 196 -13.94 3.77 -10.97
C GLU A 196 -12.54 3.27 -11.39
N ARG A 197 -12.18 2.05 -11.05
CA ARG A 197 -10.87 1.47 -11.44
C ARG A 197 -10.76 1.19 -12.93
N PHE A 198 -11.89 1.00 -13.62
CA PHE A 198 -11.95 0.67 -15.04
C PHE A 198 -12.75 1.71 -15.81
N LEU A 199 -12.33 1.97 -17.04
CA LEU A 199 -13.01 2.92 -17.90
C LEU A 199 -13.26 2.30 -19.29
N LYS A 200 -14.50 2.40 -19.75
CA LYS A 200 -14.86 2.05 -21.14
C LYS A 200 -14.40 3.17 -22.08
N ILE A 201 -13.20 3.01 -22.61
CA ILE A 201 -12.58 4.02 -23.49
C ILE A 201 -13.01 3.93 -24.95
N HIS A 202 -13.51 2.75 -25.35
CA HIS A 202 -13.98 2.50 -26.72
C HIS A 202 -15.15 1.52 -26.70
N ARG A 203 -15.94 1.46 -27.79
CA ARG A 203 -16.99 0.43 -27.93
C ARG A 203 -16.46 -1.00 -27.78
N SER A 204 -15.16 -1.21 -28.02
CA SER A 204 -14.49 -2.50 -28.00
C SER A 204 -13.49 -2.65 -26.85
N TYR A 205 -13.31 -1.64 -25.97
CA TYR A 205 -12.29 -1.69 -24.90
C TYR A 205 -12.77 -1.07 -23.59
N VAL A 206 -12.53 -1.80 -22.49
CA VAL A 206 -12.59 -1.33 -21.11
C VAL A 206 -11.19 -1.54 -20.52
N VAL A 207 -10.54 -0.50 -20.02
CA VAL A 207 -9.15 -0.57 -19.53
C VAL A 207 -9.05 -0.26 -18.04
N ALA A 208 -8.12 -0.89 -17.35
CA ALA A 208 -7.71 -0.51 -16.01
C ALA A 208 -6.94 0.82 -16.07
N ILE A 209 -7.43 1.85 -15.38
CA ILE A 209 -6.89 3.22 -15.46
C ILE A 209 -5.47 3.27 -14.90
N ASP A 210 -5.22 2.58 -13.78
CA ASP A 210 -3.93 2.50 -13.10
C ASP A 210 -2.85 1.69 -13.88
N LYS A 211 -3.24 1.00 -14.96
CA LYS A 211 -2.33 0.23 -15.83
C LYS A 211 -2.04 0.93 -17.16
N ILE A 212 -2.52 2.16 -17.36
CA ILE A 212 -2.22 2.94 -18.56
C ILE A 212 -0.75 3.41 -18.50
N GLU A 213 0.05 2.96 -19.45
CA GLU A 213 1.48 3.28 -19.54
C GLU A 213 1.71 4.63 -20.21
N ASN A 214 0.95 4.92 -21.26
CA ASN A 214 1.01 6.18 -21.98
C ASN A 214 -0.28 6.49 -22.76
N ILE A 215 -0.43 7.76 -23.16
CA ILE A 215 -1.53 8.25 -23.98
C ILE A 215 -0.98 8.99 -25.19
N ASN A 216 -1.33 8.52 -26.37
CA ASN A 216 -1.06 9.24 -27.60
C ASN A 216 -2.26 10.11 -28.00
N LEU A 217 -2.21 11.39 -27.63
CA LEU A 217 -3.32 12.32 -27.90
C LEU A 217 -3.56 12.57 -29.39
N LYS A 218 -2.52 12.43 -30.22
CA LYS A 218 -2.61 12.64 -31.69
C LYS A 218 -3.20 11.41 -32.37
N ALA A 219 -2.73 10.22 -32.00
CA ALA A 219 -3.25 8.96 -32.54
C ALA A 219 -4.64 8.62 -31.92
N GLY A 220 -4.94 9.12 -30.72
CA GLY A 220 -6.17 8.78 -29.98
C GLY A 220 -6.12 7.36 -29.44
N THR A 221 -4.95 6.93 -28.93
CA THR A 221 -4.74 5.61 -28.36
C THR A 221 -4.16 5.71 -26.95
N VAL A 222 -4.35 4.67 -26.12
CA VAL A 222 -3.63 4.42 -24.88
C VAL A 222 -2.90 3.10 -24.98
N THR A 223 -1.74 3.00 -24.32
CA THR A 223 -1.00 1.75 -24.19
C THR A 223 -1.24 1.13 -22.82
N VAL A 224 -1.63 -0.14 -22.79
CA VAL A 224 -1.88 -0.92 -21.58
C VAL A 224 -1.27 -2.31 -21.78
N GLY A 225 -0.30 -2.68 -20.93
CA GLY A 225 0.44 -3.94 -21.06
C GLY A 225 1.14 -4.10 -22.41
N GLY A 226 1.67 -2.99 -22.94
CA GLY A 226 2.31 -2.95 -24.27
C GLY A 226 1.34 -3.01 -25.46
N HIS A 227 0.01 -3.05 -25.22
CA HIS A 227 -1.01 -3.08 -26.29
C HIS A 227 -1.65 -1.71 -26.49
N GLU A 228 -1.80 -1.28 -27.76
CA GLU A 228 -2.48 -0.02 -28.10
C GLU A 228 -4.00 -0.21 -28.19
N CYS A 229 -4.72 0.49 -27.32
CA CYS A 229 -6.19 0.51 -27.28
C CYS A 229 -6.70 1.86 -27.80
N PRO A 230 -7.63 1.90 -28.77
CA PRO A 230 -8.20 3.14 -29.28
C PRO A 230 -9.11 3.81 -28.24
N VAL A 231 -9.09 5.13 -28.21
CA VAL A 231 -9.93 5.96 -27.32
C VAL A 231 -10.97 6.70 -28.16
N SER A 232 -12.23 6.56 -27.77
CA SER A 232 -13.32 7.30 -28.42
C SER A 232 -13.25 8.80 -28.08
N ARG A 233 -13.57 9.66 -29.06
CA ARG A 233 -13.50 11.13 -28.86
C ARG A 233 -14.32 11.62 -27.66
N LYS A 234 -15.44 10.97 -27.36
CA LYS A 234 -16.35 11.36 -26.27
C LYS A 234 -15.76 11.10 -24.87
N VAL A 235 -14.88 10.10 -24.73
CA VAL A 235 -14.33 9.66 -23.44
C VAL A 235 -12.97 10.31 -23.14
N LYS A 236 -12.34 10.95 -24.14
CA LYS A 236 -10.99 11.52 -24.00
C LYS A 236 -10.89 12.50 -22.81
N SER A 237 -11.84 13.39 -22.64
CA SER A 237 -11.84 14.38 -21.55
C SER A 237 -12.00 13.74 -20.18
N GLU A 238 -12.86 12.71 -20.08
CA GLU A 238 -13.06 11.96 -18.85
C GLU A 238 -11.82 11.16 -18.48
N LEU A 239 -11.19 10.49 -19.45
CA LEU A 239 -9.96 9.75 -19.24
C LEU A 239 -8.84 10.64 -18.68
N LEU A 240 -8.61 11.82 -19.29
CA LEU A 240 -7.59 12.76 -18.80
C LEU A 240 -7.89 13.23 -17.38
N ARG A 241 -9.14 13.56 -17.08
CA ARG A 241 -9.56 13.96 -15.73
C ARG A 241 -9.28 12.90 -14.67
N ARG A 242 -9.49 11.62 -14.99
CA ARG A 242 -9.27 10.50 -14.05
C ARG A 242 -7.79 10.15 -13.84
N LEU A 243 -6.92 10.56 -14.75
CA LEU A 243 -5.47 10.34 -14.63
C LEU A 243 -4.74 11.50 -13.91
N GLU A 244 -5.42 12.65 -13.75
CA GLU A 244 -4.88 13.81 -13.03
C GLU A 244 -5.29 13.80 -11.53
N GLN A 245 -6.10 12.85 -11.09
CA GLN A 245 -6.49 12.61 -9.69
C GLN A 245 -5.57 11.59 -9.01
#